data_0a117c1aef0ab50d369f985980bd702d
#
_entry.id   0a117c1aef0ab50d369f985980bd702d
#
_cell.length_a   1.000
_cell.length_b   1.000
_cell.length_c   1.000
_cell.angle_alpha   90.00
_cell.angle_beta   90.00
_cell.angle_gamma   90.00
#
_symmetry.space_group_name_H-M   'P 1'
#
loop_
_entity.id
_entity.type
_entity.pdbx_description
1 polymer ?
#
loop_
_entity_poly.entity_id
_entity_poly.type
_entity_poly.pdbx_seq_one_letter_code
_entity_poly.pdbx_strand_id
1 'polypeptide(L)'
;MSKNYVQIDPKDNIIVAITPLEKGLVTQVAGKQVVLKETIKQKHKYSLNDFDIGDEIYMYGVLIGKATLPIEEGCAITTENVKHASAEYQNSKEKFMWTAPNTSNFVRRTFEGYHREDGKIGTANYWLVIPLTFCENRNLDVLEGALTEKLGYETKKDFAVDTEALINQFKAGATNEAIFNTPIISTKEEITKNRLFSNVDGIKFLKHDGGCGGIRQDSETLVKLLAGYIVNPNVAGATIFSLGCQNAQISMLQDAINAIAPNNKKPVHYLEQQQSASERHLIEEAVKHTFLGLVDANKIERKPAPLSKLVLGLECGGSDGFSGISANPALGYASDLLVALGGSAVLSEFPELNGVEQELINRCETAEDSKKFYDLMSAYSASAVAVGSGFENNPSPGNIKDGL
;
A
#
# COMPACT_ATOMS: atom_id res chain seq x y z
N MET A 1 33.55 -4.90 11.60
CA MET A 1 32.76 -4.82 12.84
C MET A 1 31.43 -4.18 12.49
N SER A 2 30.31 -4.84 12.76
CA SER A 2 29.00 -4.24 12.58
C SER A 2 28.89 -3.04 13.53
N LYS A 3 28.56 -1.87 12.99
CA LYS A 3 28.31 -0.69 13.83
C LYS A 3 26.99 -0.91 14.57
N ASN A 4 27.00 -0.77 15.89
CA ASN A 4 25.80 -0.93 16.73
C ASN A 4 24.92 0.32 16.74
N TYR A 5 25.30 1.37 16.02
CA TYR A 5 24.59 2.65 15.88
C TYR A 5 24.91 3.29 14.53
N VAL A 6 24.05 4.19 14.05
CA VAL A 6 24.18 4.84 12.75
C VAL A 6 23.67 6.29 12.78
N GLN A 7 24.40 7.21 12.16
CA GLN A 7 23.92 8.48 11.66
C GLN A 7 23.48 8.25 10.20
N ILE A 8 22.25 8.60 9.86
CA ILE A 8 21.68 8.25 8.55
C ILE A 8 22.06 9.30 7.51
N ASP A 9 21.87 10.58 7.84
CA ASP A 9 22.29 11.71 7.01
C ASP A 9 23.33 12.57 7.75
N PRO A 10 24.28 13.17 7.07
CA PRO A 10 25.27 14.07 7.71
C PRO A 10 24.66 15.27 8.46
N LYS A 11 23.45 15.70 8.11
CA LYS A 11 22.70 16.77 8.80
C LYS A 11 22.05 16.31 10.10
N ASP A 12 21.94 14.99 10.32
CA ASP A 12 21.28 14.47 11.52
C ASP A 12 22.03 14.87 12.76
N ASN A 13 21.33 15.36 13.76
CA ASN A 13 21.85 15.70 15.06
C ASN A 13 21.43 14.70 16.16
N ILE A 14 20.86 13.58 15.73
CA ILE A 14 20.55 12.40 16.54
C ILE A 14 21.07 11.13 15.87
N ILE A 15 21.28 10.09 16.66
CA ILE A 15 21.86 8.82 16.23
C ILE A 15 20.94 7.67 16.58
N VAL A 16 20.76 6.71 15.67
CA VAL A 16 19.91 5.53 15.86
C VAL A 16 20.72 4.37 16.44
N ALA A 17 20.22 3.75 17.50
CA ALA A 17 20.75 2.52 18.07
C ALA A 17 20.27 1.30 17.28
N ILE A 18 21.16 0.57 16.62
CA ILE A 18 20.84 -0.68 15.89
C ILE A 18 20.69 -1.85 16.86
N THR A 19 21.44 -1.85 17.93
CA THR A 19 21.32 -2.79 19.06
C THR A 19 21.18 -1.99 20.35
N PRO A 20 20.74 -2.59 21.47
CA PRO A 20 20.76 -1.89 22.76
C PRO A 20 22.17 -1.39 23.08
N LEU A 21 22.27 -0.15 23.57
CA LEU A 21 23.53 0.51 23.94
C LEU A 21 23.49 0.85 25.43
N GLU A 22 24.51 0.42 26.15
CA GLU A 22 24.59 0.60 27.60
C GLU A 22 25.02 2.01 27.98
N LYS A 23 24.53 2.52 29.10
CA LYS A 23 25.00 3.75 29.75
C LYS A 23 26.53 3.73 29.92
N GLY A 24 27.17 4.84 29.60
CA GLY A 24 28.65 5.00 29.69
C GLY A 24 29.41 4.49 28.45
N LEU A 25 28.69 3.88 27.46
CA LEU A 25 29.35 3.53 26.19
C LEU A 25 29.79 4.80 25.48
N VAL A 26 31.02 4.79 24.98
CA VAL A 26 31.56 5.86 24.13
C VAL A 26 31.31 5.50 22.67
N THR A 27 30.51 6.30 21.99
CA THR A 27 30.26 6.16 20.54
C THR A 27 31.10 7.17 19.77
N GLN A 28 31.46 6.84 18.52
CA GLN A 28 32.24 7.74 17.67
C GLN A 28 31.46 7.99 16.37
N VAL A 29 31.03 9.23 16.14
CA VAL A 29 30.20 9.65 15.03
C VAL A 29 30.81 10.87 14.37
N ALA A 30 31.11 10.80 13.08
CA ALA A 30 31.67 11.90 12.28
C ALA A 30 32.92 12.57 12.95
N GLY A 31 33.75 11.79 13.64
CA GLY A 31 34.93 12.31 14.33
C GLY A 31 34.70 12.83 15.76
N LYS A 32 33.43 12.89 16.20
CA LYS A 32 33.04 13.30 17.56
C LYS A 32 32.83 12.07 18.43
N GLN A 33 33.29 12.14 19.68
CA GLN A 33 33.03 11.15 20.72
C GLN A 33 31.83 11.59 21.56
N VAL A 34 30.88 10.71 21.76
CA VAL A 34 29.71 10.92 22.60
C VAL A 34 29.62 9.83 23.65
N VAL A 35 29.49 10.23 24.91
CA VAL A 35 29.33 9.30 26.06
C VAL A 35 27.85 9.20 26.39
N LEU A 36 27.29 8.00 26.30
CA LEU A 36 25.86 7.79 26.60
C LEU A 36 25.57 8.03 28.08
N LYS A 37 24.61 8.89 28.36
CA LYS A 37 24.18 9.27 29.73
C LYS A 37 23.20 8.27 30.34
N GLU A 38 22.58 7.47 29.49
CA GLU A 38 21.60 6.44 29.87
C GLU A 38 21.66 5.26 28.90
N THR A 39 20.96 4.16 29.21
CA THR A 39 20.82 3.01 28.30
C THR A 39 19.84 3.35 27.18
N ILE A 40 20.27 3.18 25.93
CA ILE A 40 19.47 3.44 24.73
C ILE A 40 18.96 2.10 24.20
N LYS A 41 17.65 1.95 24.13
CA LYS A 41 17.02 0.74 23.57
C LYS A 41 17.28 0.62 22.07
N GLN A 42 17.22 -0.60 21.55
CA GLN A 42 17.24 -0.85 20.10
C GLN A 42 16.17 -0.01 19.39
N LYS A 43 16.47 0.54 18.23
CA LYS A 43 15.65 1.45 17.40
C LYS A 43 15.49 2.87 17.95
N HIS A 44 15.73 3.09 19.25
CA HIS A 44 15.69 4.42 19.85
C HIS A 44 16.88 5.27 19.43
N LYS A 45 16.75 6.55 19.66
CA LYS A 45 17.73 7.56 19.26
C LYS A 45 18.34 8.24 20.48
N TYR A 46 19.57 8.74 20.32
CA TYR A 46 20.24 9.57 21.31
C TYR A 46 20.80 10.84 20.65
N SER A 47 20.93 11.88 21.44
CA SER A 47 21.39 13.20 20.99
C SER A 47 22.90 13.20 20.67
N LEU A 48 23.26 13.84 19.56
CA LEU A 48 24.67 14.09 19.19
C LEU A 48 25.22 15.37 19.81
N ASN A 49 24.38 16.27 20.28
CA ASN A 49 24.68 17.56 20.88
C ASN A 49 23.73 17.82 22.05
N ASP A 50 24.07 18.83 22.88
CA ASP A 50 23.10 19.42 23.79
C ASP A 50 22.03 20.16 23.01
N PHE A 51 20.78 20.09 23.48
CA PHE A 51 19.64 20.83 22.94
C PHE A 51 18.99 21.66 24.03
N ASP A 52 18.70 22.93 23.74
CA ASP A 52 17.83 23.78 24.53
C ASP A 52 16.37 23.63 24.09
N ILE A 53 15.43 24.12 24.90
CA ILE A 53 14.01 24.13 24.56
C ILE A 53 13.78 24.92 23.27
N GLY A 54 13.12 24.28 22.30
CA GLY A 54 12.83 24.85 20.99
C GLY A 54 13.84 24.51 19.90
N ASP A 55 14.97 23.90 20.25
CA ASP A 55 15.97 23.47 19.27
C ASP A 55 15.41 22.39 18.33
N GLU A 56 15.85 22.45 17.10
CA GLU A 56 15.40 21.60 16.02
C GLU A 56 16.12 20.26 15.98
N ILE A 57 15.35 19.20 15.87
CA ILE A 57 15.83 17.82 15.79
C ILE A 57 15.73 17.34 14.35
N TYR A 58 16.87 16.91 13.80
CA TYR A 58 17.00 16.45 12.43
C TYR A 58 17.28 14.95 12.36
N MET A 59 16.53 14.23 11.51
CA MET A 59 16.76 12.84 11.15
C MET A 59 16.42 12.64 9.66
N TYR A 60 17.15 11.78 8.98
CA TYR A 60 17.06 11.61 7.52
C TYR A 60 17.33 12.90 6.72
N GLY A 61 18.07 13.84 7.31
CA GLY A 61 18.33 15.15 6.72
C GLY A 61 17.17 16.13 6.78
N VAL A 62 16.05 15.77 7.41
CA VAL A 62 14.83 16.59 7.54
C VAL A 62 14.51 16.90 9.00
N LEU A 63 13.76 17.99 9.22
CA LEU A 63 13.26 18.36 10.54
C LEU A 63 12.17 17.37 10.96
N ILE A 64 12.34 16.70 12.09
CA ILE A 64 11.38 15.74 12.65
C ILE A 64 10.72 16.22 13.95
N GLY A 65 11.29 17.21 14.61
CA GLY A 65 10.75 17.69 15.89
C GLY A 65 11.52 18.85 16.47
N LYS A 66 11.00 19.36 17.60
CA LYS A 66 11.64 20.38 18.43
C LYS A 66 11.73 19.91 19.88
N ALA A 67 12.84 20.18 20.53
CA ALA A 67 13.03 19.87 21.94
C ALA A 67 12.02 20.62 22.82
N THR A 68 11.36 19.93 23.73
CA THR A 68 10.41 20.48 24.70
C THR A 68 11.02 20.65 26.09
N LEU A 69 12.13 19.96 26.34
CA LEU A 69 12.96 20.02 27.53
C LEU A 69 14.42 20.12 27.11
N PRO A 70 15.32 20.64 27.97
CA PRO A 70 16.76 20.54 27.71
C PRO A 70 17.19 19.07 27.61
N ILE A 71 18.00 18.74 26.60
CA ILE A 71 18.52 17.39 26.37
C ILE A 71 20.03 17.45 26.33
N GLU A 72 20.70 16.76 27.23
CA GLU A 72 22.18 16.68 27.23
C GLU A 72 22.68 15.72 26.12
N GLU A 73 23.85 15.99 25.60
CA GLU A 73 24.54 15.10 24.67
C GLU A 73 24.62 13.66 25.22
N GLY A 74 24.24 12.69 24.42
CA GLY A 74 24.20 11.28 24.79
C GLY A 74 22.96 10.82 25.55
N CYS A 75 21.95 11.69 25.72
CA CYS A 75 20.66 11.35 26.28
C CYS A 75 19.69 10.83 25.21
N ALA A 76 18.73 10.02 25.62
CA ALA A 76 17.69 9.47 24.72
C ALA A 76 16.75 10.56 24.21
N ILE A 77 16.36 10.44 22.94
CA ILE A 77 15.30 11.21 22.32
C ILE A 77 14.00 10.44 22.50
N THR A 78 13.01 11.08 23.10
CA THR A 78 11.71 10.46 23.45
C THR A 78 10.55 11.41 23.19
N THR A 79 9.33 10.91 23.23
CA THR A 79 8.11 11.74 23.16
C THR A 79 7.92 12.66 24.36
N GLU A 80 8.67 12.47 25.43
CA GLU A 80 8.63 13.33 26.63
C GLU A 80 9.46 14.60 26.46
N ASN A 81 10.56 14.51 25.68
CA ASN A 81 11.51 15.60 25.51
C ASN A 81 11.53 16.20 24.09
N VAL A 82 10.83 15.61 23.15
CA VAL A 82 10.68 16.12 21.76
C VAL A 82 9.22 16.06 21.32
N LYS A 83 8.75 17.15 20.71
CA LYS A 83 7.47 17.24 20.04
C LYS A 83 7.69 17.25 18.53
N HIS A 84 6.88 16.47 17.80
CA HIS A 84 6.93 16.45 16.33
C HIS A 84 6.80 17.85 15.73
N ALA A 85 7.65 18.15 14.77
CA ALA A 85 7.58 19.35 13.93
C ALA A 85 8.11 19.00 12.53
N SER A 86 7.51 19.58 11.52
CA SER A 86 7.97 19.53 10.14
C SER A 86 8.36 20.90 9.65
N ALA A 87 9.22 20.98 8.64
CA ALA A 87 9.56 22.24 8.00
C ALA A 87 8.36 22.79 7.22
N GLU A 88 8.20 24.12 7.23
CA GLU A 88 7.24 24.78 6.34
C GLU A 88 7.70 24.64 4.89
N TYR A 89 6.77 24.41 3.99
CA TYR A 89 7.02 24.31 2.55
C TYR A 89 6.44 25.51 1.81
N GLN A 90 7.08 25.85 0.69
CA GLN A 90 6.74 27.03 -0.12
C GLN A 90 6.45 26.62 -1.57
N ASN A 91 5.63 27.42 -2.25
CA ASN A 91 5.41 27.27 -3.68
C ASN A 91 6.58 27.84 -4.50
N SER A 92 7.80 27.57 -4.06
CA SER A 92 9.03 27.95 -4.77
C SER A 92 9.90 26.72 -4.91
N LYS A 93 10.25 26.40 -6.17
CA LYS A 93 11.09 25.26 -6.50
C LYS A 93 12.55 25.66 -6.39
N GLU A 94 13.30 24.96 -5.53
CA GLU A 94 14.76 25.02 -5.53
C GLU A 94 15.33 24.08 -6.61
N LYS A 95 16.57 24.33 -6.99
CA LYS A 95 17.24 23.47 -7.98
C LYS A 95 17.53 22.09 -7.38
N PHE A 96 16.85 21.07 -7.88
CA PHE A 96 17.12 19.67 -7.57
C PHE A 96 17.99 19.04 -8.67
N MET A 97 19.01 18.31 -8.26
CA MET A 97 19.90 17.57 -9.18
C MET A 97 19.85 16.08 -8.83
N TRP A 98 19.16 15.31 -9.67
CA TRP A 98 19.18 13.86 -9.56
C TRP A 98 20.34 13.26 -10.33
N THR A 99 21.12 12.40 -9.68
CA THR A 99 22.17 11.62 -10.34
C THR A 99 21.67 10.19 -10.54
N ALA A 100 21.46 9.82 -11.79
CA ALA A 100 21.00 8.48 -12.13
C ALA A 100 22.02 7.41 -11.66
N PRO A 101 21.57 6.34 -11.01
CA PRO A 101 22.46 5.25 -10.65
C PRO A 101 22.98 4.49 -11.86
N ASN A 102 24.08 3.77 -11.69
CA ASN A 102 24.64 2.92 -12.75
C ASN A 102 23.74 1.72 -13.02
N THR A 103 23.14 1.67 -14.21
CA THR A 103 22.22 0.60 -14.64
C THR A 103 22.87 -0.45 -15.53
N SER A 104 24.18 -0.41 -15.79
CA SER A 104 24.86 -1.28 -16.75
C SER A 104 24.56 -2.78 -16.59
N ASN A 105 24.39 -3.25 -15.37
CA ASN A 105 24.09 -4.65 -15.06
C ASN A 105 22.62 -5.05 -15.33
N PHE A 106 21.74 -4.09 -15.60
CA PHE A 106 20.29 -4.30 -15.71
C PHE A 106 19.71 -3.96 -17.09
N VAL A 107 20.43 -3.20 -17.93
CA VAL A 107 19.95 -2.68 -19.23
C VAL A 107 19.40 -3.79 -20.15
N ARG A 108 19.96 -5.00 -20.08
CA ARG A 108 19.53 -6.15 -20.92
C ARG A 108 18.57 -7.10 -20.21
N ARG A 109 18.22 -6.81 -18.96
CA ARG A 109 17.30 -7.67 -18.20
C ARG A 109 15.88 -7.43 -18.64
N THR A 110 15.10 -8.50 -18.65
CA THR A 110 13.66 -8.50 -18.96
C THR A 110 12.90 -9.15 -17.81
N PHE A 111 11.60 -8.91 -17.75
CA PHE A 111 10.67 -9.68 -16.94
C PHE A 111 9.65 -10.39 -17.83
N GLU A 112 9.06 -11.46 -17.33
CA GLU A 112 8.02 -12.21 -18.02
C GLU A 112 6.66 -11.53 -17.78
N GLY A 113 6.14 -10.84 -18.81
CA GLY A 113 4.92 -10.03 -18.73
C GLY A 113 3.83 -10.44 -19.71
N TYR A 114 2.60 -10.07 -19.40
CA TYR A 114 1.44 -10.25 -20.26
C TYR A 114 1.28 -9.03 -21.17
N HIS A 115 1.54 -9.22 -22.46
CA HIS A 115 1.43 -8.15 -23.46
C HIS A 115 -0.04 -7.91 -23.82
N ARG A 116 -0.51 -6.68 -23.67
CA ARG A 116 -1.88 -6.28 -23.99
C ARG A 116 -1.94 -5.63 -25.38
N GLU A 117 -3.10 -5.68 -26.01
CA GLU A 117 -3.30 -5.14 -27.36
C GLU A 117 -3.08 -3.61 -27.45
N ASP A 118 -3.25 -2.89 -26.32
CA ASP A 118 -2.98 -1.45 -26.20
C ASP A 118 -1.48 -1.11 -26.00
N GLY A 119 -0.60 -2.12 -26.07
CA GLY A 119 0.85 -1.98 -25.91
C GLY A 119 1.34 -1.88 -24.46
N LYS A 120 0.44 -1.94 -23.48
CA LYS A 120 0.79 -2.05 -22.07
C LYS A 120 1.19 -3.48 -21.71
N ILE A 121 1.93 -3.64 -20.61
CA ILE A 121 2.39 -4.95 -20.18
C ILE A 121 2.03 -5.15 -18.71
N GLY A 122 1.29 -6.22 -18.43
CA GLY A 122 0.93 -6.61 -17.07
C GLY A 122 1.97 -7.56 -16.48
N THR A 123 2.18 -7.46 -15.18
CA THR A 123 2.95 -8.43 -14.39
C THR A 123 2.07 -9.57 -13.87
N ALA A 124 0.76 -9.43 -14.00
CA ALA A 124 -0.25 -10.41 -13.63
C ALA A 124 -1.39 -10.47 -14.67
N ASN A 125 -2.24 -11.48 -14.55
CA ASN A 125 -3.37 -11.75 -15.43
C ASN A 125 -4.61 -12.11 -14.61
N TYR A 126 -5.23 -11.09 -13.99
CA TYR A 126 -6.40 -11.26 -13.13
C TYR A 126 -7.70 -11.13 -13.90
N TRP A 127 -8.71 -11.85 -13.46
CA TRP A 127 -10.10 -11.59 -13.81
C TRP A 127 -10.79 -10.88 -12.66
N LEU A 128 -11.56 -9.82 -12.96
CA LEU A 128 -12.29 -9.08 -11.93
C LEU A 128 -13.76 -9.46 -11.92
N VAL A 129 -14.35 -9.54 -10.74
CA VAL A 129 -15.80 -9.60 -10.52
C VAL A 129 -16.17 -8.40 -9.66
N ILE A 130 -16.99 -7.50 -10.19
CA ILE A 130 -17.21 -6.16 -9.64
C ILE A 130 -18.71 -5.88 -9.52
N PRO A 131 -19.21 -5.48 -8.33
CA PRO A 131 -20.55 -4.94 -8.20
C PRO A 131 -20.53 -3.44 -8.47
N LEU A 132 -21.56 -2.89 -9.11
CA LEU A 132 -21.77 -1.44 -9.19
C LEU A 132 -22.49 -0.88 -7.96
N THR A 133 -23.00 -1.75 -7.12
CA THR A 133 -23.63 -1.41 -5.84
C THR A 133 -23.38 -2.49 -4.81
N PHE A 134 -23.24 -2.10 -3.55
CA PHE A 134 -23.06 -3.04 -2.43
C PHE A 134 -24.19 -4.08 -2.31
N CYS A 135 -25.39 -3.80 -2.85
CA CYS A 135 -26.50 -4.73 -2.87
C CYS A 135 -26.17 -6.05 -3.58
N GLU A 136 -25.22 -6.01 -4.51
CA GLU A 136 -24.77 -7.18 -5.27
C GLU A 136 -23.63 -7.97 -4.57
N ASN A 137 -23.10 -7.50 -3.45
CA ASN A 137 -22.02 -8.19 -2.73
C ASN A 137 -22.35 -9.65 -2.40
N ARG A 138 -23.61 -9.94 -2.05
CA ARG A 138 -24.06 -11.31 -1.78
C ARG A 138 -23.94 -12.19 -3.01
N ASN A 139 -24.27 -11.69 -4.20
CA ASN A 139 -24.13 -12.43 -5.43
C ASN A 139 -22.67 -12.71 -5.76
N LEU A 140 -21.77 -11.76 -5.43
CA LEU A 140 -20.34 -11.98 -5.52
C LEU A 140 -19.86 -13.08 -4.57
N ASP A 141 -20.37 -13.15 -3.32
CA ASP A 141 -20.05 -14.23 -2.38
C ASP A 141 -20.38 -15.61 -2.94
N VAL A 142 -21.52 -15.73 -3.62
CA VAL A 142 -21.95 -16.98 -4.26
C VAL A 142 -21.00 -17.37 -5.40
N LEU A 143 -20.61 -16.40 -6.24
CA LEU A 143 -19.64 -16.66 -7.31
C LEU A 143 -18.26 -17.00 -6.76
N GLU A 144 -17.80 -16.30 -5.75
CA GLU A 144 -16.51 -16.55 -5.09
C GLU A 144 -16.45 -17.98 -4.57
N GLY A 145 -17.47 -18.42 -3.83
CA GLY A 145 -17.58 -19.79 -3.34
C GLY A 145 -17.64 -20.84 -4.46
N ALA A 146 -18.33 -20.53 -5.57
CA ALA A 146 -18.46 -21.45 -6.68
C ALA A 146 -17.18 -21.61 -7.52
N LEU A 147 -16.42 -20.53 -7.71
CA LEU A 147 -15.30 -20.50 -8.66
C LEU A 147 -13.94 -20.72 -7.98
N THR A 148 -13.67 -20.09 -6.82
CA THR A 148 -12.31 -20.05 -6.28
C THR A 148 -11.80 -21.43 -5.87
N GLU A 149 -12.56 -22.17 -5.09
CA GLU A 149 -12.15 -23.51 -4.62
C GLU A 149 -12.05 -24.50 -5.76
N LYS A 150 -13.04 -24.54 -6.64
CA LYS A 150 -13.13 -25.55 -7.72
C LYS A 150 -12.06 -25.34 -8.80
N LEU A 151 -11.70 -24.09 -9.06
CA LEU A 151 -10.68 -23.73 -10.06
C LEU A 151 -9.26 -23.64 -9.49
N GLY A 152 -9.07 -23.87 -8.19
CA GLY A 152 -7.77 -23.86 -7.54
C GLY A 152 -7.23 -22.45 -7.23
N TYR A 153 -8.11 -21.46 -7.06
CA TYR A 153 -7.76 -20.07 -6.69
C TYR A 153 -8.04 -19.73 -5.22
N GLU A 154 -8.39 -20.73 -4.41
CA GLU A 154 -8.58 -20.52 -2.96
C GLU A 154 -7.31 -19.95 -2.33
N THR A 155 -7.45 -18.93 -1.49
CA THR A 155 -6.32 -18.38 -0.73
C THR A 155 -5.83 -19.43 0.25
N LYS A 156 -4.53 -19.68 0.25
CA LYS A 156 -3.89 -20.59 1.24
C LYS A 156 -4.21 -20.07 2.64
N LYS A 157 -4.69 -20.97 3.48
CA LYS A 157 -4.88 -20.73 4.91
C LYS A 157 -3.83 -21.53 5.66
N ASP A 158 -2.94 -20.88 6.37
CA ASP A 158 -1.87 -21.51 7.15
C ASP A 158 -2.40 -22.29 8.35
N PHE A 159 -3.63 -21.99 8.76
CA PHE A 159 -4.32 -22.65 9.86
C PHE A 159 -5.82 -22.80 9.58
N ALA A 160 -6.45 -23.73 10.28
CA ALA A 160 -7.91 -23.85 10.34
C ALA A 160 -8.38 -23.58 11.77
N VAL A 161 -9.57 -22.96 11.87
CA VAL A 161 -10.27 -22.76 13.16
C VAL A 161 -11.32 -23.84 13.29
N ASP A 162 -11.19 -24.68 14.31
CA ASP A 162 -12.10 -25.78 14.61
C ASP A 162 -13.12 -25.37 15.67
N THR A 163 -14.22 -24.77 15.24
CA THR A 163 -15.34 -24.45 16.14
C THR A 163 -16.13 -25.68 16.57
N GLU A 164 -16.03 -26.81 15.83
CA GLU A 164 -16.69 -28.06 16.20
C GLU A 164 -16.17 -28.60 17.56
N ALA A 165 -14.88 -28.38 17.85
CA ALA A 165 -14.30 -28.70 19.15
C ALA A 165 -15.02 -27.97 20.29
N LEU A 166 -15.37 -26.70 20.14
CA LEU A 166 -16.14 -25.94 21.15
C LEU A 166 -17.58 -26.47 21.29
N ILE A 167 -18.22 -26.77 20.16
CA ILE A 167 -19.58 -27.32 20.12
C ILE A 167 -19.63 -28.66 20.88
N ASN A 168 -18.62 -29.52 20.67
CA ASN A 168 -18.55 -30.80 21.32
C ASN A 168 -18.35 -30.66 22.85
N GLN A 169 -17.50 -29.74 23.30
CA GLN A 169 -17.33 -29.42 24.71
C GLN A 169 -18.64 -28.90 25.35
N PHE A 170 -19.33 -28.00 24.67
CA PHE A 170 -20.63 -27.49 25.12
C PHE A 170 -21.67 -28.60 25.23
N LYS A 171 -21.81 -29.46 24.21
CA LYS A 171 -22.75 -30.61 24.24
C LYS A 171 -22.42 -31.62 25.29
N ALA A 172 -21.15 -31.75 25.71
CA ALA A 172 -20.68 -32.60 26.79
C ALA A 172 -20.93 -32.00 28.20
N GLY A 173 -21.44 -30.77 28.27
CA GLY A 173 -21.71 -30.09 29.55
C GLY A 173 -20.44 -29.58 30.24
N ALA A 174 -19.39 -29.31 29.48
CA ALA A 174 -18.14 -28.78 30.00
C ALA A 174 -18.32 -27.38 30.63
N THR A 175 -17.48 -27.05 31.60
CA THR A 175 -17.47 -25.70 32.21
C THR A 175 -17.00 -24.65 31.25
N ASN A 176 -17.35 -23.38 31.49
CA ASN A 176 -16.88 -22.25 30.65
C ASN A 176 -15.34 -22.19 30.57
N GLU A 177 -14.66 -22.52 31.65
CA GLU A 177 -13.18 -22.58 31.68
C GLU A 177 -12.63 -23.70 30.78
N ALA A 178 -13.24 -24.88 30.77
CA ALA A 178 -12.86 -25.98 29.89
C ALA A 178 -13.10 -25.65 28.42
N ILE A 179 -14.22 -24.99 28.09
CA ILE A 179 -14.52 -24.52 26.72
C ILE A 179 -13.50 -23.47 26.33
N PHE A 180 -13.18 -22.48 27.16
CA PHE A 180 -12.21 -21.43 26.85
C PHE A 180 -10.80 -21.98 26.61
N ASN A 181 -10.38 -22.99 27.31
CA ASN A 181 -9.06 -23.61 27.18
C ASN A 181 -8.99 -24.70 26.09
N THR A 182 -10.06 -24.92 25.33
CA THR A 182 -10.07 -25.90 24.25
C THR A 182 -9.24 -25.39 23.05
N PRO A 183 -8.21 -26.13 22.63
CA PRO A 183 -7.46 -25.76 21.41
C PRO A 183 -8.36 -25.85 20.18
N ILE A 184 -8.42 -24.75 19.42
CA ILE A 184 -9.24 -24.67 18.18
C ILE A 184 -8.42 -24.33 16.94
N ILE A 185 -7.13 -24.17 17.07
CA ILE A 185 -6.25 -23.87 15.95
C ILE A 185 -5.52 -25.16 15.57
N SER A 186 -5.67 -25.55 14.31
CA SER A 186 -4.90 -26.64 13.71
C SER A 186 -4.13 -26.16 12.49
N THR A 187 -2.91 -26.64 12.31
CA THR A 187 -2.14 -26.47 11.08
C THR A 187 -2.83 -27.23 9.95
N LYS A 188 -3.16 -26.55 8.87
CA LYS A 188 -3.70 -27.22 7.67
C LYS A 188 -2.53 -27.76 6.85
N GLU A 189 -2.54 -29.04 6.53
CA GLU A 189 -1.61 -29.56 5.50
C GLU A 189 -1.89 -28.86 4.17
N GLU A 190 -0.83 -28.42 3.49
CA GLU A 190 -0.92 -27.77 2.18
C GLU A 190 -1.46 -28.76 1.13
N ILE A 191 -2.74 -28.72 0.84
CA ILE A 191 -3.27 -29.30 -0.38
C ILE A 191 -3.07 -28.25 -1.48
N THR A 192 -1.97 -28.34 -2.20
CA THR A 192 -1.75 -27.53 -3.42
C THR A 192 -2.70 -28.03 -4.50
N LYS A 193 -3.88 -27.42 -4.62
CA LYS A 193 -4.72 -27.61 -5.81
C LYS A 193 -4.05 -26.90 -6.98
N ASN A 194 -3.77 -27.62 -8.05
CA ASN A 194 -3.30 -27.02 -9.30
C ASN A 194 -4.42 -26.13 -9.87
N ARG A 195 -4.06 -24.90 -10.25
CA ARG A 195 -4.99 -23.99 -10.95
C ARG A 195 -5.40 -24.59 -12.28
N LEU A 196 -6.70 -24.59 -12.57
CA LEU A 196 -7.22 -25.05 -13.86
C LEU A 196 -6.70 -24.18 -15.02
N PHE A 197 -6.62 -22.86 -14.81
CA PHE A 197 -6.13 -21.90 -15.79
C PHE A 197 -4.75 -21.38 -15.34
N SER A 198 -3.69 -22.03 -15.82
CA SER A 198 -2.31 -21.78 -15.37
C SER A 198 -1.80 -20.37 -15.69
N ASN A 199 -2.30 -19.74 -16.76
CA ASN A 199 -1.95 -18.38 -17.17
C ASN A 199 -2.86 -17.29 -16.57
N VAL A 200 -3.78 -17.65 -15.69
CA VAL A 200 -4.60 -16.70 -14.93
C VAL A 200 -4.08 -16.68 -13.49
N ASP A 201 -3.67 -15.50 -13.02
CA ASP A 201 -3.07 -15.35 -11.70
C ASP A 201 -4.09 -15.35 -10.56
N GLY A 202 -5.36 -15.09 -10.86
CA GLY A 202 -6.46 -15.16 -9.89
C GLY A 202 -7.74 -14.51 -10.37
N ILE A 203 -8.79 -14.75 -9.59
CA ILE A 203 -10.08 -14.07 -9.70
C ILE A 203 -10.19 -13.13 -8.51
N LYS A 204 -10.45 -11.84 -8.75
CA LYS A 204 -10.55 -10.81 -7.69
C LYS A 204 -11.98 -10.29 -7.60
N PHE A 205 -12.56 -10.41 -6.44
CA PHE A 205 -13.92 -9.95 -6.12
C PHE A 205 -13.81 -8.61 -5.40
N LEU A 206 -14.17 -7.51 -6.10
CA LEU A 206 -14.01 -6.15 -5.58
C LEU A 206 -15.27 -5.68 -4.85
N LYS A 207 -15.60 -6.31 -3.72
CA LYS A 207 -16.72 -5.90 -2.88
C LYS A 207 -16.50 -4.52 -2.26
N HIS A 208 -17.55 -3.73 -2.13
CA HIS A 208 -17.52 -2.39 -1.56
C HIS A 208 -18.88 -1.98 -0.99
N ASP A 209 -18.94 -0.88 -0.24
CA ASP A 209 -20.16 -0.37 0.40
C ASP A 209 -20.81 0.83 -0.31
N GLY A 210 -20.38 1.11 -1.55
CA GLY A 210 -20.85 2.24 -2.35
C GLY A 210 -21.85 1.87 -3.45
N GLY A 211 -22.09 2.84 -4.34
CA GLY A 211 -22.87 2.66 -5.60
C GLY A 211 -24.34 2.98 -5.49
N CYS A 212 -24.93 2.97 -4.28
CA CYS A 212 -26.31 3.33 -4.01
C CYS A 212 -26.38 4.13 -2.70
N GLY A 213 -27.32 5.00 -2.59
CA GLY A 213 -27.40 5.90 -1.42
C GLY A 213 -26.43 7.05 -1.52
N GLY A 214 -25.88 7.81 -0.98
CA GLY A 214 -24.89 8.85 -1.11
C GLY A 214 -25.21 9.93 -2.15
N ILE A 215 -24.26 10.79 -2.38
CA ILE A 215 -24.37 11.85 -3.37
C ILE A 215 -23.86 11.38 -4.74
N ARG A 216 -24.25 12.07 -5.80
CA ARG A 216 -23.84 11.74 -7.17
C ARG A 216 -22.32 11.66 -7.33
N GLN A 217 -21.58 12.54 -6.67
CA GLN A 217 -20.12 12.56 -6.69
C GLN A 217 -19.51 11.26 -6.19
N ASP A 218 -20.09 10.61 -5.18
CA ASP A 218 -19.61 9.33 -4.65
C ASP A 218 -19.69 8.24 -5.72
N SER A 219 -20.81 8.19 -6.46
CA SER A 219 -21.00 7.23 -7.55
C SER A 219 -20.07 7.53 -8.73
N GLU A 220 -19.86 8.78 -9.09
CA GLU A 220 -18.90 9.19 -10.13
C GLU A 220 -17.46 8.84 -9.75
N THR A 221 -17.09 9.01 -8.49
CA THR A 221 -15.76 8.63 -7.97
C THR A 221 -15.58 7.12 -8.00
N LEU A 222 -16.59 6.38 -7.53
CA LEU A 222 -16.56 4.91 -7.54
C LEU A 222 -16.40 4.35 -8.95
N VAL A 223 -17.20 4.79 -9.93
CA VAL A 223 -17.08 4.24 -11.29
C VAL A 223 -15.76 4.59 -11.96
N LYS A 224 -15.17 5.76 -11.67
CA LYS A 224 -13.82 6.12 -12.13
C LYS A 224 -12.75 5.20 -11.53
N LEU A 225 -12.86 4.89 -10.24
CA LEU A 225 -11.97 3.95 -9.57
C LEU A 225 -12.09 2.55 -10.18
N LEU A 226 -13.31 2.04 -10.34
CA LEU A 226 -13.57 0.72 -10.93
C LEU A 226 -13.09 0.65 -12.39
N ALA A 227 -13.29 1.71 -13.18
CA ALA A 227 -12.74 1.82 -14.52
C ALA A 227 -11.20 1.73 -14.52
N GLY A 228 -10.53 2.40 -13.57
CA GLY A 228 -9.08 2.31 -13.37
C GLY A 228 -8.60 0.87 -13.14
N TYR A 229 -9.32 0.10 -12.32
CA TYR A 229 -9.04 -1.34 -12.12
C TYR A 229 -9.21 -2.14 -13.41
N ILE A 230 -10.29 -1.94 -14.15
CA ILE A 230 -10.59 -2.70 -15.38
C ILE A 230 -9.53 -2.46 -16.47
N VAL A 231 -9.10 -1.20 -16.64
CA VAL A 231 -8.10 -0.87 -17.66
C VAL A 231 -6.66 -1.18 -17.24
N ASN A 232 -6.42 -1.53 -15.98
CA ASN A 232 -5.09 -1.88 -15.48
C ASN A 232 -4.49 -3.03 -16.30
N PRO A 233 -3.22 -2.97 -16.73
CA PRO A 233 -2.59 -4.00 -17.55
C PRO A 233 -2.52 -5.38 -16.86
N ASN A 234 -2.61 -5.46 -15.54
CA ASN A 234 -2.67 -6.73 -14.80
C ASN A 234 -4.03 -7.42 -14.88
N VAL A 235 -5.03 -6.80 -15.51
CA VAL A 235 -6.40 -7.32 -15.64
C VAL A 235 -6.64 -7.81 -17.06
N ALA A 236 -7.15 -9.05 -17.18
CA ALA A 236 -7.51 -9.66 -18.46
C ALA A 236 -8.93 -9.29 -18.92
N GLY A 237 -9.85 -9.13 -17.98
CA GLY A 237 -11.24 -8.81 -18.22
C GLY A 237 -12.04 -8.74 -16.93
N ALA A 238 -13.34 -8.46 -17.05
CA ALA A 238 -14.20 -8.29 -15.89
C ALA A 238 -15.64 -8.80 -16.11
N THR A 239 -16.27 -9.21 -15.02
CA THR A 239 -17.72 -9.47 -14.91
C THR A 239 -18.30 -8.44 -13.96
N ILE A 240 -19.28 -7.67 -14.44
CA ILE A 240 -19.88 -6.54 -13.72
C ILE A 240 -21.30 -6.89 -13.34
N PHE A 241 -21.62 -6.72 -12.07
CA PHE A 241 -22.97 -6.85 -11.53
C PHE A 241 -23.61 -5.48 -11.33
N SER A 242 -24.82 -5.31 -11.86
CA SER A 242 -25.67 -4.15 -11.70
C SER A 242 -27.02 -4.59 -11.14
N LEU A 243 -27.54 -3.90 -10.15
CA LEU A 243 -28.92 -4.12 -9.69
C LEU A 243 -29.93 -3.53 -10.68
N GLY A 244 -29.62 -2.37 -11.28
CA GLY A 244 -30.45 -1.61 -12.21
C GLY A 244 -30.96 -0.27 -11.66
N CYS A 245 -31.26 -0.19 -10.35
CA CYS A 245 -31.77 1.03 -9.70
C CYS A 245 -30.74 1.85 -8.94
N GLN A 246 -29.48 1.42 -8.93
CA GLN A 246 -28.40 2.11 -8.22
C GLN A 246 -27.95 3.41 -8.92
N ASN A 247 -27.27 4.29 -8.19
CA ASN A 247 -26.73 5.55 -8.74
C ASN A 247 -25.55 5.32 -9.69
N ALA A 248 -24.68 4.34 -9.41
CA ALA A 248 -23.53 3.98 -10.24
C ALA A 248 -24.00 3.11 -11.43
N GLN A 249 -24.41 3.74 -12.52
CA GLN A 249 -24.98 3.08 -13.70
C GLN A 249 -23.91 2.43 -14.60
N ILE A 250 -24.28 1.39 -15.34
CA ILE A 250 -23.42 0.72 -16.33
C ILE A 250 -22.86 1.73 -17.35
N SER A 251 -23.68 2.65 -17.84
CA SER A 251 -23.27 3.68 -18.81
C SER A 251 -22.15 4.58 -18.23
N MET A 252 -22.26 4.96 -16.96
CA MET A 252 -21.22 5.77 -16.31
C MET A 252 -19.88 5.01 -16.25
N LEU A 253 -19.91 3.70 -15.98
CA LEU A 253 -18.68 2.88 -15.97
C LEU A 253 -18.10 2.77 -17.39
N GLN A 254 -18.93 2.56 -18.39
CA GLN A 254 -18.51 2.50 -19.80
C GLN A 254 -17.87 3.82 -20.25
N ASP A 255 -18.48 4.95 -19.90
CA ASP A 255 -17.94 6.28 -20.20
C ASP A 255 -16.61 6.51 -19.49
N ALA A 256 -16.49 6.10 -18.23
CA ALA A 256 -15.23 6.20 -17.47
C ALA A 256 -14.11 5.31 -18.06
N ILE A 257 -14.43 4.08 -18.49
CA ILE A 257 -13.47 3.20 -19.18
C ILE A 257 -13.00 3.85 -20.48
N ASN A 258 -13.93 4.37 -21.28
CA ASN A 258 -13.66 5.01 -22.57
C ASN A 258 -12.82 6.29 -22.39
N ALA A 259 -13.06 7.05 -21.33
CA ALA A 259 -12.27 8.26 -21.01
C ALA A 259 -10.82 7.94 -20.68
N ILE A 260 -10.55 6.83 -19.97
CA ILE A 260 -9.19 6.41 -19.58
C ILE A 260 -8.49 5.67 -20.70
N ALA A 261 -9.22 4.80 -21.41
CA ALA A 261 -8.66 3.91 -22.42
C ALA A 261 -9.64 3.74 -23.61
N PRO A 262 -9.69 4.70 -24.55
CA PRO A 262 -10.64 4.67 -25.68
C PRO A 262 -10.50 3.42 -26.57
N ASN A 263 -9.34 2.79 -26.57
CA ASN A 263 -9.03 1.58 -27.33
C ASN A 263 -9.02 0.32 -26.46
N ASN A 264 -9.66 0.33 -25.30
CA ASN A 264 -9.74 -0.85 -24.44
C ASN A 264 -10.49 -1.97 -25.16
N LYS A 265 -9.83 -3.11 -25.37
CA LYS A 265 -10.41 -4.31 -25.99
C LYS A 265 -10.60 -5.48 -25.04
N LYS A 266 -10.37 -5.25 -23.76
CA LYS A 266 -10.58 -6.29 -22.76
C LYS A 266 -12.06 -6.64 -22.66
N PRO A 267 -12.41 -7.94 -22.56
CA PRO A 267 -13.79 -8.35 -22.40
C PRO A 267 -14.35 -7.86 -21.05
N VAL A 268 -15.51 -7.21 -21.10
CA VAL A 268 -16.25 -6.78 -19.92
C VAL A 268 -17.70 -7.24 -20.09
N HIS A 269 -18.13 -8.16 -19.23
CA HIS A 269 -19.49 -8.70 -19.23
C HIS A 269 -20.34 -7.91 -18.24
N TYR A 270 -21.45 -7.35 -18.70
CA TYR A 270 -22.39 -6.59 -17.87
C TYR A 270 -23.65 -7.43 -17.65
N LEU A 271 -24.02 -7.59 -16.40
CA LEU A 271 -25.18 -8.36 -15.96
C LEU A 271 -26.05 -7.49 -15.05
N GLU A 272 -27.32 -7.32 -15.40
CA GLU A 272 -28.24 -6.48 -14.65
C GLU A 272 -29.37 -7.30 -14.04
N GLN A 273 -29.49 -7.26 -12.71
CA GLN A 273 -30.44 -8.12 -11.99
C GLN A 273 -31.89 -7.83 -12.34
N GLN A 274 -32.26 -6.56 -12.48
CA GLN A 274 -33.64 -6.18 -12.82
C GLN A 274 -34.06 -6.58 -14.23
N GLN A 275 -33.11 -6.90 -15.11
CA GLN A 275 -33.38 -7.40 -16.46
C GLN A 275 -33.31 -8.92 -16.56
N SER A 276 -32.81 -9.59 -15.52
CA SER A 276 -32.72 -11.05 -15.48
C SER A 276 -34.05 -11.67 -15.06
N ALA A 277 -34.35 -12.86 -15.57
CA ALA A 277 -35.56 -13.61 -15.23
C ALA A 277 -35.67 -13.95 -13.74
N SER A 278 -34.51 -14.12 -13.06
CA SER A 278 -34.39 -14.33 -11.62
C SER A 278 -32.95 -14.13 -11.17
N GLU A 279 -32.71 -13.94 -9.86
CA GLU A 279 -31.40 -13.91 -9.26
C GLU A 279 -30.59 -15.19 -9.57
N ARG A 280 -31.25 -16.36 -9.56
CA ARG A 280 -30.57 -17.63 -9.90
C ARG A 280 -30.10 -17.65 -11.36
N HIS A 281 -30.90 -17.12 -12.26
CA HIS A 281 -30.50 -17.02 -13.67
C HIS A 281 -29.35 -16.05 -13.86
N LEU A 282 -29.37 -14.89 -13.18
CA LEU A 282 -28.29 -13.94 -13.17
C LEU A 282 -26.96 -14.59 -12.72
N ILE A 283 -27.00 -15.34 -11.60
CA ILE A 283 -25.82 -16.04 -11.07
C ILE A 283 -25.32 -17.10 -12.06
N GLU A 284 -26.22 -17.87 -12.67
CA GLU A 284 -25.88 -18.88 -13.66
C GLU A 284 -25.16 -18.27 -14.87
N GLU A 285 -25.68 -17.18 -15.41
CA GLU A 285 -25.07 -16.44 -16.52
C GLU A 285 -23.72 -15.86 -16.11
N ALA A 286 -23.61 -15.26 -14.91
CA ALA A 286 -22.39 -14.70 -14.40
C ALA A 286 -21.27 -15.73 -14.26
N VAL A 287 -21.59 -16.91 -13.72
CA VAL A 287 -20.61 -18.03 -13.63
C VAL A 287 -20.13 -18.44 -15.01
N LYS A 288 -21.07 -18.61 -15.97
CA LYS A 288 -20.73 -19.01 -17.35
C LYS A 288 -19.89 -17.97 -18.08
N HIS A 289 -20.27 -16.69 -18.01
CA HIS A 289 -19.51 -15.60 -18.62
C HIS A 289 -18.12 -15.46 -18.00
N THR A 290 -18.02 -15.54 -16.68
CA THR A 290 -16.72 -15.50 -15.97
C THR A 290 -15.85 -16.68 -16.38
N PHE A 291 -16.41 -17.89 -16.43
CA PHE A 291 -15.67 -19.09 -16.83
C PHE A 291 -15.15 -18.99 -18.27
N LEU A 292 -15.98 -18.56 -19.22
CA LEU A 292 -15.55 -18.35 -20.61
C LEU A 292 -14.49 -17.25 -20.72
N GLY A 293 -14.63 -16.18 -19.95
CA GLY A 293 -13.61 -15.13 -19.86
C GLY A 293 -12.26 -15.66 -19.33
N LEU A 294 -12.29 -16.55 -18.34
CA LEU A 294 -11.07 -17.21 -17.84
C LEU A 294 -10.45 -18.15 -18.89
N VAL A 295 -11.26 -18.86 -19.70
CA VAL A 295 -10.76 -19.66 -20.82
C VAL A 295 -10.00 -18.81 -21.82
N ASP A 296 -10.52 -17.64 -22.16
CA ASP A 296 -9.86 -16.71 -23.09
C ASP A 296 -8.63 -16.05 -22.47
N ALA A 297 -8.72 -15.61 -21.22
CA ALA A 297 -7.58 -15.07 -20.49
C ALA A 297 -6.41 -16.07 -20.37
N ASN A 298 -6.71 -17.36 -20.23
CA ASN A 298 -5.70 -18.42 -20.13
C ASN A 298 -4.90 -18.63 -21.43
N LYS A 299 -5.39 -18.16 -22.57
CA LYS A 299 -4.66 -18.25 -23.85
C LYS A 299 -3.52 -17.24 -23.95
N ILE A 300 -3.49 -16.24 -23.06
CA ILE A 300 -2.46 -15.20 -23.06
C ILE A 300 -1.30 -15.70 -22.21
N GLU A 301 -0.15 -15.91 -22.85
CA GLU A 301 1.08 -16.36 -22.19
C GLU A 301 1.98 -15.18 -21.84
N ARG A 302 2.83 -15.39 -20.84
CA ARG A 302 3.90 -14.45 -20.50
C ARG A 302 4.98 -14.44 -21.57
N LYS A 303 5.52 -13.25 -21.87
CA LYS A 303 6.62 -13.04 -22.82
C LYS A 303 7.62 -12.05 -22.25
N PRO A 304 8.90 -12.13 -22.63
CA PRO A 304 9.90 -11.17 -22.20
C PRO A 304 9.50 -9.73 -22.50
N ALA A 305 9.67 -8.85 -21.53
CA ALA A 305 9.40 -7.42 -21.62
C ALA A 305 10.51 -6.61 -20.96
N PRO A 306 10.87 -5.42 -21.49
CA PRO A 306 11.92 -4.60 -20.92
C PRO A 306 11.49 -3.98 -19.60
N LEU A 307 12.45 -3.78 -18.68
CA LEU A 307 12.19 -3.19 -17.36
C LEU A 307 11.57 -1.78 -17.44
N SER A 308 11.76 -1.06 -18.55
CA SER A 308 11.11 0.24 -18.81
C SER A 308 9.58 0.20 -18.87
N LYS A 309 8.97 -0.99 -18.90
CA LYS A 309 7.51 -1.16 -18.85
C LYS A 309 6.97 -1.43 -17.46
N LEU A 310 7.85 -1.57 -16.45
CA LEU A 310 7.42 -1.76 -15.05
C LEU A 310 6.97 -0.43 -14.43
N VAL A 311 5.90 -0.52 -13.67
CA VAL A 311 5.44 0.53 -12.77
C VAL A 311 5.50 -0.03 -11.35
N LEU A 312 6.32 0.56 -10.50
CA LEU A 312 6.46 0.18 -9.09
C LEU A 312 5.59 1.08 -8.23
N GLY A 313 4.56 0.53 -7.59
CA GLY A 313 3.80 1.20 -6.55
C GLY A 313 4.50 1.02 -5.21
N LEU A 314 4.63 2.11 -4.46
CA LEU A 314 5.23 2.14 -3.12
C LEU A 314 4.17 2.58 -2.12
N GLU A 315 4.04 1.82 -1.05
CA GLU A 315 3.05 2.05 0.01
C GLU A 315 3.68 1.76 1.37
N CYS A 316 3.33 2.53 2.39
CA CYS A 316 3.75 2.28 3.75
C CYS A 316 3.10 0.98 4.26
N GLY A 317 3.91 0.10 4.84
CA GLY A 317 3.45 -1.15 5.44
C GLY A 317 3.31 -1.05 6.96
N GLY A 318 3.86 -2.02 7.68
CA GLY A 318 3.95 -1.94 9.14
C GLY A 318 5.02 -0.92 9.54
N SER A 319 4.65 0.10 10.31
CA SER A 319 5.59 1.10 10.84
C SER A 319 6.57 0.42 11.81
N ASP A 320 7.81 0.27 11.40
CA ASP A 320 8.89 -0.32 12.21
C ASP A 320 10.11 0.61 12.19
N GLY A 321 10.69 0.88 13.37
CA GLY A 321 11.86 1.75 13.52
C GLY A 321 13.08 1.36 12.68
N PHE A 322 13.15 0.14 12.14
CA PHE A 322 14.19 -0.25 11.18
C PHE A 322 13.83 -0.01 9.72
N SER A 323 12.56 0.16 9.37
CA SER A 323 12.14 0.39 7.99
C SER A 323 12.85 1.60 7.39
N GLY A 324 12.93 2.70 8.13
CA GLY A 324 13.56 3.94 7.69
C GLY A 324 15.06 3.83 7.43
N ILE A 325 15.74 2.86 8.02
CA ILE A 325 17.20 2.68 7.87
C ILE A 325 17.58 1.45 7.03
N SER A 326 16.63 0.62 6.63
CA SER A 326 16.86 -0.61 5.85
C SER A 326 15.97 -0.73 4.63
N ALA A 327 14.68 -1.04 4.82
CA ALA A 327 13.74 -1.31 3.73
C ALA A 327 13.49 -0.06 2.87
N ASN A 328 13.22 1.11 3.48
CA ASN A 328 12.90 2.32 2.74
C ASN A 328 14.07 2.84 1.88
N PRO A 329 15.31 2.93 2.37
CA PRO A 329 16.46 3.27 1.53
C PRO A 329 16.69 2.26 0.39
N ALA A 330 16.51 0.96 0.65
CA ALA A 330 16.66 -0.08 -0.38
C ALA A 330 15.58 0.05 -1.46
N LEU A 331 14.31 0.30 -1.08
CA LEU A 331 13.21 0.56 -2.01
C LEU A 331 13.42 1.86 -2.79
N GLY A 332 13.91 2.92 -2.12
CA GLY A 332 14.24 4.18 -2.78
C GLY A 332 15.30 3.97 -3.88
N TYR A 333 16.38 3.26 -3.55
CA TYR A 333 17.42 2.97 -4.54
C TYR A 333 16.94 2.05 -5.67
N ALA A 334 16.08 1.07 -5.37
CA ALA A 334 15.46 0.21 -6.38
C ALA A 334 14.54 1.03 -7.32
N SER A 335 13.84 2.03 -6.78
CA SER A 335 13.02 2.98 -7.56
C SER A 335 13.89 3.84 -8.48
N ASP A 336 15.01 4.36 -7.98
CA ASP A 336 15.98 5.12 -8.78
C ASP A 336 16.55 4.28 -9.94
N LEU A 337 16.90 3.01 -9.66
CA LEU A 337 17.36 2.07 -10.72
C LEU A 337 16.27 1.84 -11.76
N LEU A 338 15.03 1.62 -11.34
CA LEU A 338 13.91 1.38 -12.24
C LEU A 338 13.63 2.60 -13.11
N VAL A 339 13.61 3.80 -12.53
CA VAL A 339 13.41 5.05 -13.27
C VAL A 339 14.56 5.30 -14.24
N ALA A 340 15.81 5.06 -13.83
CA ALA A 340 16.98 5.17 -14.72
C ALA A 340 16.94 4.17 -15.88
N LEU A 341 16.20 3.05 -15.76
CA LEU A 341 15.94 2.07 -16.82
C LEU A 341 14.70 2.43 -17.69
N GLY A 342 14.06 3.57 -17.42
CA GLY A 342 12.88 4.05 -18.15
C GLY A 342 11.53 3.57 -17.61
N GLY A 343 11.50 2.88 -16.45
CA GLY A 343 10.29 2.52 -15.75
C GLY A 343 9.71 3.69 -14.93
N SER A 344 8.71 3.42 -14.13
CA SER A 344 8.04 4.43 -13.28
C SER A 344 7.93 3.97 -11.84
N ALA A 345 8.00 4.91 -10.90
CA ALA A 345 7.69 4.68 -9.50
C ALA A 345 6.55 5.62 -9.07
N VAL A 346 5.61 5.11 -8.26
CA VAL A 346 4.44 5.85 -7.76
C VAL A 346 4.41 5.71 -6.24
N LEU A 347 4.40 6.84 -5.55
CA LEU A 347 4.17 6.89 -4.11
C LEU A 347 2.66 6.94 -3.86
N SER A 348 2.14 6.06 -3.02
CA SER A 348 0.77 6.09 -2.53
C SER A 348 0.70 6.75 -1.14
N GLU A 349 -0.52 6.86 -0.58
CA GLU A 349 -0.77 7.44 0.74
C GLU A 349 -0.31 8.91 0.83
N PHE A 350 -0.93 9.73 0.01
CA PHE A 350 -0.63 11.16 -0.10
C PHE A 350 -0.46 11.91 1.24
N PRO A 351 -1.25 11.65 2.31
CA PRO A 351 -1.04 12.29 3.61
C PRO A 351 0.30 11.96 4.27
N GLU A 352 0.90 10.82 3.95
CA GLU A 352 2.20 10.40 4.52
C GLU A 352 3.40 11.16 3.92
N LEU A 353 3.16 11.97 2.90
CA LEU A 353 4.16 12.88 2.33
C LEU A 353 4.36 14.14 3.19
N ASN A 354 3.59 14.28 4.28
CA ASN A 354 3.74 15.39 5.23
C ASN A 354 5.15 15.37 5.87
N GLY A 355 5.78 16.55 5.87
CA GLY A 355 7.14 16.75 6.37
C GLY A 355 8.23 16.67 5.29
N VAL A 356 7.90 16.19 4.08
CA VAL A 356 8.83 16.14 2.93
C VAL A 356 8.31 16.88 1.70
N GLU A 357 7.28 17.72 1.87
CA GLU A 357 6.61 18.44 0.78
C GLU A 357 7.58 19.26 -0.05
N GLN A 358 8.49 20.01 0.61
CA GLN A 358 9.45 20.85 -0.10
C GLN A 358 10.40 20.03 -0.96
N GLU A 359 10.84 18.85 -0.48
CA GLU A 359 11.69 17.95 -1.24
C GLU A 359 10.97 17.45 -2.51
N LEU A 360 9.69 17.12 -2.41
CA LEU A 360 8.89 16.67 -3.56
C LEU A 360 8.60 17.81 -4.53
N ILE A 361 8.31 19.02 -4.03
CA ILE A 361 8.17 20.23 -4.84
C ILE A 361 9.45 20.47 -5.64
N ASN A 362 10.61 20.37 -5.01
CA ASN A 362 11.91 20.57 -5.69
C ASN A 362 12.17 19.53 -6.78
N ARG A 363 11.65 18.30 -6.65
CA ARG A 363 11.77 17.20 -7.61
C ARG A 363 10.81 17.32 -8.81
N CYS A 364 9.77 18.12 -8.74
CA CYS A 364 8.84 18.30 -9.85
C CYS A 364 9.60 18.80 -11.10
N GLU A 365 9.24 18.31 -12.27
CA GLU A 365 9.87 18.70 -13.53
C GLU A 365 9.54 20.14 -13.88
N THR A 366 8.27 20.53 -13.78
CA THR A 366 7.78 21.86 -14.12
C THR A 366 7.37 22.69 -12.90
N ALA A 367 7.34 24.00 -13.05
CA ALA A 367 6.78 24.90 -12.02
C ALA A 367 5.26 24.71 -11.85
N GLU A 368 4.56 24.28 -12.91
CA GLU A 368 3.13 23.97 -12.85
C GLU A 368 2.87 22.73 -11.98
N ASP A 369 3.66 21.67 -12.14
CA ASP A 369 3.55 20.47 -11.32
C ASP A 369 3.89 20.76 -9.85
N SER A 370 4.93 21.58 -9.60
CA SER A 370 5.28 22.06 -8.25
C SER A 370 4.10 22.76 -7.58
N LYS A 371 3.49 23.70 -8.33
CA LYS A 371 2.32 24.45 -7.84
C LYS A 371 1.12 23.53 -7.58
N LYS A 372 0.86 22.60 -8.49
CA LYS A 372 -0.24 21.64 -8.36
C LYS A 372 -0.05 20.76 -7.12
N PHE A 373 1.15 20.27 -6.88
CA PHE A 373 1.46 19.48 -5.69
C PHE A 373 1.27 20.31 -4.42
N TYR A 374 1.81 21.54 -4.39
CA TYR A 374 1.63 22.48 -3.28
C TYR A 374 0.15 22.74 -2.98
N ASP A 375 -0.64 23.05 -4.00
CA ASP A 375 -2.07 23.34 -3.87
C ASP A 375 -2.85 22.11 -3.33
N LEU A 376 -2.51 20.90 -3.79
CA LEU A 376 -3.14 19.67 -3.32
C LEU A 376 -2.83 19.38 -1.85
N MET A 377 -1.56 19.49 -1.42
CA MET A 377 -1.17 19.29 -0.03
C MET A 377 -1.86 20.31 0.88
N SER A 378 -1.86 21.61 0.48
CA SER A 378 -2.50 22.69 1.22
C SER A 378 -4.01 22.46 1.36
N ALA A 379 -4.69 22.08 0.28
CA ALA A 379 -6.13 21.81 0.30
C ALA A 379 -6.47 20.60 1.18
N TYR A 380 -5.66 19.54 1.14
CA TYR A 380 -5.87 18.35 1.95
C TYR A 380 -5.66 18.64 3.44
N SER A 381 -4.59 19.37 3.79
CA SER A 381 -4.33 19.82 5.16
C SER A 381 -5.47 20.69 5.68
N ALA A 382 -5.94 21.66 4.89
CA ALA A 382 -7.08 22.52 5.25
C ALA A 382 -8.37 21.71 5.48
N SER A 383 -8.61 20.67 4.67
CA SER A 383 -9.76 19.78 4.83
C SER A 383 -9.69 18.97 6.13
N ALA A 384 -8.50 18.47 6.50
CA ALA A 384 -8.30 17.77 7.77
C ALA A 384 -8.55 18.70 8.97
N VAL A 385 -8.00 19.91 8.94
CA VAL A 385 -8.20 20.93 9.99
C VAL A 385 -9.68 21.32 10.14
N ALA A 386 -10.41 21.46 9.02
CA ALA A 386 -11.84 21.81 9.03
C ALA A 386 -12.73 20.81 9.78
N VAL A 387 -12.30 19.55 9.89
CA VAL A 387 -13.00 18.50 10.66
C VAL A 387 -12.35 18.23 12.02
N GLY A 388 -11.45 19.09 12.49
CA GLY A 388 -10.78 18.97 13.78
C GLY A 388 -9.69 17.89 13.82
N SER A 389 -9.08 17.58 12.69
CA SER A 389 -8.00 16.59 12.53
C SER A 389 -6.75 17.23 11.93
N GLY A 390 -5.69 16.45 11.77
CA GLY A 390 -4.41 16.86 11.20
C GLY A 390 -3.55 15.64 10.86
N PHE A 391 -2.30 15.89 10.46
CA PHE A 391 -1.34 14.81 10.15
C PHE A 391 -0.43 14.47 11.35
N GLU A 392 -0.57 15.14 12.48
CA GLU A 392 0.27 15.00 13.66
C GLU A 392 0.18 13.64 14.36
N ASN A 393 -0.80 12.81 14.00
CA ASN A 393 -0.96 11.45 14.52
C ASN A 393 -0.31 10.38 13.61
N ASN A 394 0.42 10.79 12.61
CA ASN A 394 1.22 9.90 11.77
C ASN A 394 2.71 10.25 11.92
N PRO A 395 3.57 9.37 12.47
CA PRO A 395 3.29 8.00 12.94
C PRO A 395 2.46 7.95 14.24
N SER A 396 1.82 6.80 14.47
CA SER A 396 0.97 6.62 15.65
C SER A 396 1.79 6.62 16.95
N PRO A 397 1.18 7.04 18.11
CA PRO A 397 1.89 7.06 19.39
C PRO A 397 2.49 5.71 19.81
N GLY A 398 1.84 4.59 19.46
CA GLY A 398 2.36 3.24 19.72
C GLY A 398 3.66 2.97 18.98
N ASN A 399 3.73 3.32 17.70
CA ASN A 399 4.92 3.14 16.88
C ASN A 399 6.08 4.03 17.35
N ILE A 400 5.80 5.28 17.74
CA ILE A 400 6.81 6.17 18.30
C ILE A 400 7.39 5.59 19.61
N LYS A 401 6.52 5.03 20.46
CA LYS A 401 6.96 4.38 21.72
C LYS A 401 7.89 3.19 21.47
N ASP A 402 7.72 2.48 20.35
CA ASP A 402 8.55 1.34 19.95
C ASP A 402 9.83 1.76 19.20
N GLY A 403 10.08 3.06 19.08
CA GLY A 403 11.33 3.61 18.55
C GLY A 403 11.27 4.02 17.07
N LEU A 404 10.06 4.33 16.56
CA LEU A 404 9.95 4.95 15.22
C LEU A 404 10.43 6.41 15.24
#